data_25936899d307d8ea2285ccd82cb0c8d1
#
_entry.id   25936899d307d8ea2285ccd82cb0c8d1
#
_cell.length_a   1.000
_cell.length_b   1.000
_cell.length_c   1.000
_cell.angle_alpha   90.00
_cell.angle_beta   90.00
_cell.angle_gamma   90.00
#
_symmetry.space_group_name_H-M   'P 1'
#
loop_
_entity.id
_entity.type
_entity.pdbx_description
1 polymer ?
#
loop_
_entity_poly.entity_id
_entity_poly.type
_entity_poly.pdbx_seq_one_letter_code
_entity_poly.pdbx_strand_id
1 'polypeptide(L)'
;GTVTPRELSPIIKLLDEYQMYFVRADSPITNARDIVERLRKDPASVSFGISTAAGNPIHISVAEMARLAGVEPTKLKVVVFNSGTDTAIQVAGGHLDIGVQSPGSAMQLTQSGKLRFIGVAGPRRHTGALAKIPTMREQGVDVIANVFYTIFGPRGLDEAQLAFWDNALAGVMKSDAVKKDLDFNFWTVETIGHRELPAFLEKEMERYRRTLIALGMVK
;
A
#
# COMPACT_ATOMS: atom_id res chain seq x y z
N GLY A 1 -17.35 3.88 20.41
CA GLY A 1 -18.35 4.11 19.37
C GLY A 1 -17.81 3.65 18.05
N THR A 2 -18.52 2.79 17.40
CA THR A 2 -18.10 2.19 16.12
C THR A 2 -18.87 2.89 15.01
N VAL A 3 -18.39 4.08 14.61
CA VAL A 3 -18.86 4.71 13.36
C VAL A 3 -18.21 3.97 12.20
N THR A 4 -19.01 3.39 11.34
CA THR A 4 -18.53 2.73 10.12
C THR A 4 -18.54 3.72 8.94
N PRO A 5 -17.72 3.52 7.91
CA PRO A 5 -17.76 4.36 6.70
C PRO A 5 -19.15 4.43 6.05
N ARG A 6 -20.00 3.43 6.23
CA ARG A 6 -21.37 3.40 5.73
C ARG A 6 -22.32 4.38 6.44
N GLU A 7 -21.93 4.87 7.61
CA GLU A 7 -22.71 5.84 8.40
C GLU A 7 -22.29 7.28 8.12
N LEU A 8 -21.34 7.49 7.25
CA LEU A 8 -20.81 8.78 6.85
C LEU A 8 -21.17 9.09 5.39
N SER A 9 -21.12 10.37 5.04
CA SER A 9 -21.26 10.81 3.65
C SER A 9 -19.88 10.85 3.00
N PRO A 10 -19.57 9.98 2.03
CA PRO A 10 -18.28 10.02 1.33
C PRO A 10 -18.23 11.24 0.42
N ILE A 11 -17.19 12.04 0.56
CA ILE A 11 -17.02 13.29 -0.20
C ILE A 11 -16.06 13.09 -1.37
N ILE A 12 -14.81 12.75 -1.10
CA ILE A 12 -13.77 12.61 -2.12
C ILE A 12 -12.66 11.68 -1.66
N LYS A 13 -12.16 10.82 -2.54
CA LYS A 13 -10.83 10.24 -2.44
C LYS A 13 -9.83 11.21 -3.03
N LEU A 14 -8.78 11.55 -2.31
CA LEU A 14 -7.80 12.56 -2.70
C LEU A 14 -6.57 11.97 -3.42
N LEU A 15 -6.00 10.93 -2.84
CA LEU A 15 -4.71 10.39 -3.27
C LEU A 15 -4.51 8.94 -2.84
N ASP A 16 -3.50 8.32 -3.45
CA ASP A 16 -2.97 7.02 -3.07
C ASP A 16 -1.51 7.12 -2.63
N GLU A 17 -1.15 6.33 -1.64
CA GLU A 17 0.20 6.06 -1.22
C GLU A 17 0.53 4.60 -1.59
N TYR A 18 1.27 4.40 -2.68
CA TYR A 18 1.65 3.07 -3.14
C TYR A 18 2.85 2.56 -2.36
N GLN A 19 2.75 1.32 -1.88
CA GLN A 19 3.76 0.70 -1.05
C GLN A 19 4.94 0.19 -1.89
N MET A 20 6.13 0.25 -1.30
CA MET A 20 7.36 -0.26 -1.90
C MET A 20 7.78 -1.56 -1.24
N TYR A 21 8.24 -2.48 -2.06
CA TYR A 21 8.96 -3.66 -1.61
C TYR A 21 10.45 -3.37 -1.59
N PHE A 22 11.10 -3.62 -0.47
CA PHE A 22 12.54 -3.39 -0.30
C PHE A 22 13.20 -4.52 0.46
N VAL A 23 14.49 -4.68 0.21
CA VAL A 23 15.35 -5.71 0.79
C VAL A 23 16.65 -5.09 1.24
N ARG A 24 17.46 -5.83 2.02
CA ARG A 24 18.84 -5.44 2.29
C ARG A 24 19.63 -5.35 0.98
N ALA A 25 20.60 -4.44 0.91
CA ALA A 25 21.32 -4.13 -0.32
C ALA A 25 22.02 -5.34 -0.96
N ASP A 26 22.52 -6.28 -0.13
CA ASP A 26 23.20 -7.51 -0.55
C ASP A 26 22.27 -8.73 -0.65
N SER A 27 20.95 -8.54 -0.48
CA SER A 27 19.98 -9.63 -0.56
C SER A 27 20.04 -10.34 -1.92
N PRO A 28 19.90 -11.67 -1.97
CA PRO A 28 19.77 -12.41 -3.23
C PRO A 28 18.41 -12.24 -3.91
N ILE A 29 17.43 -11.63 -3.23
CA ILE A 29 16.11 -11.30 -3.81
C ILE A 29 16.27 -10.00 -4.59
N THR A 30 16.15 -10.05 -5.93
CA THR A 30 16.43 -8.91 -6.79
C THR A 30 15.18 -8.30 -7.42
N ASN A 31 14.10 -9.03 -7.49
CA ASN A 31 12.87 -8.65 -8.16
C ASN A 31 11.65 -9.42 -7.62
N ALA A 32 10.46 -9.09 -8.11
CA ALA A 32 9.21 -9.70 -7.67
C ALA A 32 9.11 -11.21 -8.01
N ARG A 33 9.72 -11.65 -9.11
CA ARG A 33 9.69 -13.06 -9.52
C ARG A 33 10.48 -13.93 -8.55
N ASP A 34 11.62 -13.43 -8.07
CA ASP A 34 12.43 -14.15 -7.07
C ASP A 34 11.60 -14.43 -5.80
N ILE A 35 10.74 -13.48 -5.40
CA ILE A 35 9.83 -13.66 -4.25
C ILE A 35 8.85 -14.80 -4.55
N VAL A 36 8.15 -14.72 -5.69
CA VAL A 36 7.14 -15.72 -6.09
C VAL A 36 7.74 -17.11 -6.19
N GLU A 37 8.93 -17.26 -6.79
CA GLU A 37 9.61 -18.53 -6.94
C GLU A 37 10.03 -19.14 -5.59
N ARG A 38 10.49 -18.31 -4.67
CA ARG A 38 10.84 -18.75 -3.30
C ARG A 38 9.60 -19.21 -2.54
N LEU A 39 8.52 -18.42 -2.60
CA LEU A 39 7.27 -18.78 -1.94
C LEU A 39 6.66 -20.07 -2.47
N ARG A 40 6.78 -20.34 -3.77
CA ARG A 40 6.32 -21.61 -4.39
C ARG A 40 7.09 -22.82 -3.88
N LYS A 41 8.39 -22.68 -3.63
CA LYS A 41 9.24 -23.75 -3.11
C LYS A 41 8.97 -24.00 -1.63
N ASP A 42 8.92 -22.94 -0.85
CA ASP A 42 8.62 -22.96 0.58
C ASP A 42 7.99 -21.61 1.00
N PRO A 43 6.71 -21.59 1.38
CA PRO A 43 6.01 -20.38 1.82
C PRO A 43 6.67 -19.66 2.99
N ALA A 44 7.38 -20.39 3.86
CA ALA A 44 8.06 -19.84 5.02
C ALA A 44 9.50 -19.39 4.75
N SER A 45 10.02 -19.60 3.52
CA SER A 45 11.41 -19.29 3.14
C SER A 45 11.71 -17.81 3.06
N VAL A 46 10.66 -16.95 3.04
CA VAL A 46 10.78 -15.49 2.98
C VAL A 46 9.97 -14.88 4.11
N SER A 47 10.65 -14.06 4.92
CA SER A 47 10.01 -13.29 5.99
C SER A 47 9.65 -11.88 5.50
N PHE A 48 8.39 -11.47 5.74
CA PHE A 48 7.87 -10.15 5.41
C PHE A 48 7.72 -9.30 6.66
N GLY A 49 8.26 -8.10 6.64
CA GLY A 49 8.01 -7.08 7.64
C GLY A 49 6.92 -6.12 7.17
N ILE A 50 5.91 -5.94 7.99
CA ILE A 50 4.85 -4.96 7.82
C ILE A 50 4.71 -4.10 9.07
N SER A 51 3.96 -3.00 9.01
CA SER A 51 3.75 -2.13 10.17
C SER A 51 2.29 -2.00 10.58
N THR A 52 2.10 -1.48 11.78
CA THR A 52 0.88 -1.09 12.46
C THR A 52 -0.03 -2.24 12.89
N ALA A 53 -0.55 -3.05 12.00
CA ALA A 53 -1.47 -4.12 12.37
C ALA A 53 -1.54 -5.23 11.31
N ALA A 54 -1.80 -6.45 11.75
CA ALA A 54 -2.23 -7.51 10.86
C ALA A 54 -3.61 -7.19 10.25
N GLY A 55 -3.81 -7.56 8.98
CA GLY A 55 -5.06 -7.27 8.26
C GLY A 55 -5.15 -5.87 7.64
N ASN A 56 -4.14 -5.03 7.81
CA ASN A 56 -4.08 -3.73 7.15
C ASN A 56 -3.81 -3.86 5.62
N PRO A 57 -3.91 -2.78 4.83
CA PRO A 57 -3.67 -2.83 3.38
C PRO A 57 -2.31 -3.42 2.96
N ILE A 58 -1.26 -3.23 3.78
CA ILE A 58 0.08 -3.79 3.51
C ILE A 58 0.05 -5.31 3.67
N HIS A 59 -0.54 -5.82 4.76
CA HIS A 59 -0.70 -7.27 4.96
C HIS A 59 -1.53 -7.91 3.85
N ILE A 60 -2.60 -7.23 3.42
CA ILE A 60 -3.44 -7.68 2.32
C ILE A 60 -2.62 -7.81 1.03
N SER A 61 -1.73 -6.87 0.72
CA SER A 61 -0.90 -6.97 -0.48
C SER A 61 0.09 -8.14 -0.44
N VAL A 62 0.66 -8.42 0.73
CA VAL A 62 1.55 -9.59 0.94
C VAL A 62 0.76 -10.89 0.77
N ALA A 63 -0.47 -10.95 1.29
CA ALA A 63 -1.36 -12.10 1.11
C ALA A 63 -1.79 -12.28 -0.37
N GLU A 64 -2.06 -11.21 -1.08
CA GLU A 64 -2.36 -11.24 -2.52
C GLU A 64 -1.16 -11.75 -3.33
N MET A 65 0.06 -11.36 -2.97
CA MET A 65 1.27 -11.91 -3.58
C MET A 65 1.40 -13.42 -3.36
N ALA A 66 1.13 -13.92 -2.16
CA ALA A 66 1.11 -15.36 -1.89
C ALA A 66 0.11 -16.08 -2.78
N ARG A 67 -1.10 -15.54 -2.91
CA ARG A 67 -2.14 -16.11 -3.76
C ARG A 67 -1.72 -16.14 -5.25
N LEU A 68 -1.06 -15.11 -5.73
CA LEU A 68 -0.49 -15.09 -7.09
C LEU A 68 0.64 -16.12 -7.26
N ALA A 69 1.33 -16.44 -6.19
CA ALA A 69 2.31 -17.54 -6.17
C ALA A 69 1.65 -18.94 -6.09
N GLY A 70 0.32 -19.03 -5.92
CA GLY A 70 -0.39 -20.29 -5.69
C GLY A 70 -0.17 -20.84 -4.28
N VAL A 71 0.12 -19.96 -3.31
CA VAL A 71 0.44 -20.29 -1.93
C VAL A 71 -0.67 -19.80 -1.01
N GLU A 72 -0.97 -20.58 0.02
CA GLU A 72 -1.92 -20.19 1.05
C GLU A 72 -1.34 -19.07 1.93
N PRO A 73 -2.03 -17.89 2.03
CA PRO A 73 -1.48 -16.73 2.73
C PRO A 73 -1.17 -16.96 4.21
N THR A 74 -1.88 -17.85 4.88
CA THR A 74 -1.66 -18.20 6.30
C THR A 74 -0.33 -18.92 6.56
N LYS A 75 0.33 -19.45 5.52
CA LYS A 75 1.64 -20.10 5.60
C LYS A 75 2.81 -19.14 5.51
N LEU A 76 2.56 -17.87 5.22
CA LEU A 76 3.61 -16.87 5.13
C LEU A 76 4.17 -16.50 6.50
N LYS A 77 5.47 -16.22 6.53
CA LYS A 77 6.13 -15.66 7.70
C LYS A 77 6.02 -14.13 7.66
N VAL A 78 5.02 -13.59 8.35
CA VAL A 78 4.77 -12.13 8.44
C VAL A 78 5.02 -11.65 9.86
N VAL A 79 5.82 -10.59 10.01
CA VAL A 79 6.13 -9.96 11.29
C VAL A 79 5.62 -8.52 11.28
N VAL A 80 4.87 -8.15 12.31
CA VAL A 80 4.27 -6.82 12.44
C VAL A 80 5.10 -5.96 13.39
N PHE A 81 5.45 -4.76 12.95
CA PHE A 81 6.19 -3.76 13.72
C PHE A 81 5.31 -2.54 14.03
N ASN A 82 5.76 -1.70 14.96
CA ASN A 82 5.03 -0.50 15.35
C ASN A 82 5.05 0.58 14.25
N SER A 83 6.11 0.63 13.45
CA SER A 83 6.27 1.63 12.38
C SER A 83 6.95 1.06 11.13
N GLY A 84 6.80 1.78 10.01
CA GLY A 84 7.50 1.45 8.77
C GLY A 84 9.02 1.62 8.91
N THR A 85 9.48 2.60 9.69
CA THR A 85 10.90 2.81 9.97
C THR A 85 11.49 1.64 10.77
N ASP A 86 10.78 1.13 11.78
CA ASP A 86 11.21 -0.06 12.51
C ASP A 86 11.35 -1.25 11.58
N THR A 87 10.37 -1.45 10.69
CA THR A 87 10.44 -2.50 9.66
C THR A 87 11.70 -2.35 8.79
N ALA A 88 12.00 -1.13 8.32
CA ALA A 88 13.16 -0.87 7.49
C ALA A 88 14.49 -1.13 8.22
N ILE A 89 14.58 -0.79 9.51
CA ILE A 89 15.75 -1.09 10.37
C ILE A 89 15.96 -2.59 10.50
N GLN A 90 14.89 -3.37 10.71
CA GLN A 90 14.98 -4.84 10.83
C GLN A 90 15.44 -5.52 9.54
N VAL A 91 14.96 -5.02 8.38
CA VAL A 91 15.44 -5.51 7.08
C VAL A 91 16.91 -5.14 6.87
N ALA A 92 17.31 -3.91 7.18
CA ALA A 92 18.70 -3.48 7.08
C ALA A 92 19.65 -4.28 8.00
N GLY A 93 19.15 -4.69 9.17
CA GLY A 93 19.87 -5.56 10.12
C GLY A 93 19.92 -7.02 9.70
N GLY A 94 19.20 -7.44 8.65
CA GLY A 94 19.16 -8.83 8.20
C GLY A 94 18.25 -9.74 9.04
N HIS A 95 17.39 -9.18 9.88
CA HIS A 95 16.42 -9.93 10.70
C HIS A 95 15.15 -10.30 9.93
N LEU A 96 14.94 -9.66 8.77
CA LEU A 96 13.86 -9.91 7.83
C LEU A 96 14.40 -9.87 6.40
N ASP A 97 13.75 -10.62 5.52
CA ASP A 97 14.13 -10.67 4.10
C ASP A 97 13.56 -9.48 3.32
N ILE A 98 12.29 -9.15 3.54
CA ILE A 98 11.55 -8.14 2.77
C ILE A 98 10.78 -7.21 3.71
N GLY A 99 10.85 -5.93 3.45
CA GLY A 99 9.94 -4.93 4.00
C GLY A 99 8.95 -4.45 2.95
N VAL A 100 7.71 -4.21 3.38
CA VAL A 100 6.66 -3.62 2.53
C VAL A 100 6.11 -2.41 3.26
N GLN A 101 6.44 -1.20 2.78
CA GLN A 101 6.11 0.06 3.45
C GLN A 101 6.02 1.21 2.45
N SER A 102 5.54 2.37 2.93
CA SER A 102 5.65 3.63 2.18
C SER A 102 7.12 3.94 1.85
N PRO A 103 7.38 4.62 0.71
CA PRO A 103 8.74 4.96 0.30
C PRO A 103 9.53 5.69 1.37
N GLY A 104 8.91 6.67 2.04
CA GLY A 104 9.55 7.49 3.08
C GLY A 104 10.15 6.69 4.22
N SER A 105 9.54 5.56 4.58
CA SER A 105 9.99 4.71 5.69
C SER A 105 11.37 4.08 5.47
N ALA A 106 11.75 3.83 4.21
CA ALA A 106 13.02 3.16 3.86
C ALA A 106 14.00 4.06 3.10
N MET A 107 13.59 5.28 2.73
CA MET A 107 14.35 6.17 1.85
C MET A 107 15.75 6.47 2.37
N GLN A 108 15.89 6.85 3.64
CA GLN A 108 17.18 7.17 4.24
C GLN A 108 18.15 5.98 4.22
N LEU A 109 17.65 4.79 4.54
CA LEU A 109 18.47 3.57 4.53
C LEU A 109 18.81 3.13 3.09
N THR A 110 17.95 3.42 2.13
CA THR A 110 18.21 3.17 0.71
C THR A 110 19.27 4.16 0.18
N GLN A 111 19.17 5.44 0.52
CA GLN A 111 20.16 6.45 0.14
C GLN A 111 21.54 6.16 0.74
N SER A 112 21.60 5.61 1.95
CA SER A 112 22.85 5.19 2.58
C SER A 112 23.40 3.84 2.10
N GLY A 113 22.75 3.20 1.11
CA GLY A 113 23.18 1.94 0.53
C GLY A 113 22.96 0.70 1.41
N LYS A 114 22.17 0.80 2.49
CA LYS A 114 21.83 -0.34 3.37
C LYS A 114 20.65 -1.15 2.86
N LEU A 115 19.70 -0.50 2.19
CA LEU A 115 18.53 -1.11 1.57
C LEU A 115 18.52 -0.81 0.06
N ARG A 116 17.72 -1.55 -0.68
CA ARG A 116 17.33 -1.23 -2.05
C ARG A 116 15.86 -1.54 -2.27
N PHE A 117 15.17 -0.67 -2.99
CA PHE A 117 13.83 -0.94 -3.49
C PHE A 117 13.89 -1.93 -4.65
N ILE A 118 12.99 -2.90 -4.67
CA ILE A 118 12.88 -3.91 -5.72
C ILE A 118 11.61 -3.76 -6.56
N GLY A 119 10.62 -3.02 -6.07
CA GLY A 119 9.41 -2.76 -6.84
C GLY A 119 8.41 -1.87 -6.10
N VAL A 120 7.60 -1.17 -6.86
CA VAL A 120 6.43 -0.46 -6.36
C VAL A 120 5.16 -1.26 -6.64
N ALA A 121 4.34 -1.45 -5.62
CA ALA A 121 3.04 -2.10 -5.76
C ALA A 121 1.96 -1.09 -6.18
N GLY A 122 2.18 -0.44 -7.30
CA GLY A 122 1.31 0.55 -7.90
C GLY A 122 1.01 0.23 -9.37
N PRO A 123 -0.01 0.89 -9.97
CA PRO A 123 -0.37 0.69 -11.37
C PRO A 123 0.69 1.26 -12.32
N ARG A 124 1.50 2.21 -11.84
CA ARG A 124 2.60 2.86 -12.57
C ARG A 124 3.77 3.13 -11.63
N ARG A 125 4.93 3.40 -12.19
CA ARG A 125 6.13 3.80 -11.42
C ARG A 125 5.89 5.15 -10.73
N HIS A 126 6.58 5.37 -9.62
CA HIS A 126 6.70 6.71 -9.04
C HIS A 126 7.47 7.64 -9.96
N THR A 127 7.37 8.95 -9.69
CA THR A 127 8.16 10.00 -10.34
C THR A 127 9.44 10.32 -9.55
N GLY A 128 10.24 11.25 -10.05
CA GLY A 128 11.40 11.78 -9.34
C GLY A 128 12.45 10.71 -9.00
N ALA A 129 12.91 10.70 -7.76
CA ALA A 129 13.98 9.81 -7.28
C ALA A 129 13.68 8.31 -7.43
N LEU A 130 12.41 7.93 -7.45
CA LEU A 130 11.94 6.54 -7.55
C LEU A 130 11.54 6.11 -8.97
N ALA A 131 11.66 6.98 -9.99
CA ALA A 131 11.20 6.71 -11.36
C ALA A 131 11.86 5.47 -12.01
N LYS A 132 13.06 5.11 -11.56
CA LYS A 132 13.79 3.93 -12.07
C LYS A 132 13.32 2.61 -11.46
N ILE A 133 12.57 2.65 -10.36
CA ILE A 133 12.08 1.43 -9.70
C ILE A 133 10.87 0.90 -10.49
N PRO A 134 10.92 -0.36 -10.98
CA PRO A 134 9.82 -0.93 -11.73
C PRO A 134 8.62 -1.20 -10.83
N THR A 135 7.43 -1.29 -11.44
CA THR A 135 6.25 -1.81 -10.73
C THR A 135 6.39 -3.33 -10.53
N MET A 136 5.66 -3.87 -9.54
CA MET A 136 5.54 -5.31 -9.37
C MET A 136 4.91 -5.95 -10.62
N ARG A 137 3.93 -5.26 -11.25
CA ARG A 137 3.27 -5.69 -12.49
C ARG A 137 4.24 -5.77 -13.68
N GLU A 138 5.13 -4.80 -13.88
CA GLU A 138 6.17 -4.86 -14.93
C GLU A 138 7.10 -6.06 -14.77
N GLN A 139 7.21 -6.57 -13.55
CA GLN A 139 8.00 -7.77 -13.22
C GLN A 139 7.17 -9.07 -13.31
N GLY A 140 5.91 -8.98 -13.78
CA GLY A 140 5.01 -10.15 -13.97
C GLY A 140 4.24 -10.56 -12.72
N VAL A 141 4.21 -9.73 -11.68
CA VAL A 141 3.45 -9.97 -10.42
C VAL A 141 2.43 -8.83 -10.25
N ASP A 142 1.18 -9.09 -10.59
CA ASP A 142 0.12 -8.08 -10.57
C ASP A 142 -0.46 -7.88 -9.17
N VAL A 143 0.35 -7.27 -8.29
CA VAL A 143 -0.06 -6.91 -6.94
C VAL A 143 -0.14 -5.39 -6.81
N ILE A 144 -1.23 -4.90 -6.22
CA ILE A 144 -1.42 -3.50 -5.87
C ILE A 144 -1.53 -3.40 -4.34
N ALA A 145 -0.66 -2.58 -3.76
CA ALA A 145 -0.67 -2.25 -2.34
C ALA A 145 -0.69 -0.74 -2.18
N ASN A 146 -1.82 -0.22 -1.81
CA ASN A 146 -2.00 1.21 -1.57
C ASN A 146 -2.74 1.49 -0.27
N VAL A 147 -2.41 2.60 0.34
CA VAL A 147 -3.26 3.28 1.30
C VAL A 147 -3.90 4.44 0.57
N PHE A 148 -5.22 4.49 0.51
CA PHE A 148 -5.93 5.61 -0.11
C PHE A 148 -6.51 6.53 0.96
N TYR A 149 -6.49 7.82 0.68
CA TYR A 149 -6.93 8.87 1.60
C TYR A 149 -8.25 9.44 1.13
N THR A 150 -9.28 9.31 1.96
CA THR A 150 -10.67 9.67 1.66
C THR A 150 -11.19 10.62 2.73
N ILE A 151 -11.88 11.65 2.30
CA ILE A 151 -12.60 12.58 3.17
C ILE A 151 -14.07 12.16 3.23
N PHE A 152 -14.57 12.09 4.45
CA PHE A 152 -15.98 11.86 4.76
C PHE A 152 -16.55 13.05 5.52
N GLY A 153 -17.81 13.33 5.29
CA GLY A 153 -18.61 14.26 6.07
C GLY A 153 -19.60 13.55 7.00
N PRO A 154 -20.32 14.33 7.83
CA PRO A 154 -21.40 13.78 8.64
C PRO A 154 -22.49 13.17 7.76
N ARG A 155 -23.24 12.24 8.33
CA ARG A 155 -24.36 11.61 7.63
C ARG A 155 -25.41 12.64 7.18
N GLY A 156 -25.91 12.47 5.96
CA GLY A 156 -27.05 13.23 5.45
C GLY A 156 -26.68 14.55 4.76
N LEU A 157 -25.43 14.71 4.31
CA LEU A 157 -25.09 15.81 3.40
C LEU A 157 -25.92 15.67 2.10
N ASP A 158 -26.50 16.79 1.65
CA ASP A 158 -27.21 16.86 0.39
C ASP A 158 -26.23 16.97 -0.81
N GLU A 159 -26.77 16.84 -2.03
CA GLU A 159 -25.96 16.87 -3.26
C GLU A 159 -25.20 18.19 -3.44
N ALA A 160 -25.78 19.33 -3.05
CA ALA A 160 -25.13 20.61 -3.17
C ALA A 160 -23.93 20.75 -2.21
N GLN A 161 -24.08 20.26 -0.99
CA GLN A 161 -23.02 20.21 0.01
C GLN A 161 -21.90 19.26 -0.41
N LEU A 162 -22.24 18.07 -0.91
CA LEU A 162 -21.25 17.11 -1.42
C LEU A 162 -20.46 17.69 -2.60
N ALA A 163 -21.16 18.28 -3.57
CA ALA A 163 -20.52 18.90 -4.74
C ALA A 163 -19.64 20.10 -4.37
N PHE A 164 -20.05 20.90 -3.37
CA PHE A 164 -19.23 22.02 -2.87
C PHE A 164 -17.89 21.52 -2.31
N TRP A 165 -17.94 20.56 -1.40
CA TRP A 165 -16.73 20.02 -0.77
C TRP A 165 -15.85 19.25 -1.74
N ASP A 166 -16.43 18.45 -2.61
CA ASP A 166 -15.71 17.72 -3.67
C ASP A 166 -14.91 18.68 -4.55
N ASN A 167 -15.55 19.73 -5.08
CA ASN A 167 -14.89 20.72 -5.91
C ASN A 167 -13.82 21.52 -5.15
N ALA A 168 -14.10 21.92 -3.91
CA ALA A 168 -13.15 22.67 -3.09
C ALA A 168 -11.87 21.85 -2.80
N LEU A 169 -12.04 20.60 -2.39
CA LEU A 169 -10.92 19.71 -2.08
C LEU A 169 -10.14 19.30 -3.34
N ALA A 170 -10.83 19.00 -4.44
CA ALA A 170 -10.18 18.75 -5.72
C ALA A 170 -9.38 19.97 -6.22
N GLY A 171 -9.85 21.18 -5.93
CA GLY A 171 -9.13 22.44 -6.20
C GLY A 171 -7.84 22.55 -5.37
N VAL A 172 -7.92 22.25 -4.08
CA VAL A 172 -6.75 22.27 -3.17
C VAL A 172 -5.66 21.33 -3.64
N MET A 173 -6.02 20.12 -4.11
CA MET A 173 -5.06 19.13 -4.61
C MET A 173 -4.24 19.58 -5.82
N LYS A 174 -4.69 20.63 -6.53
CA LYS A 174 -3.98 21.23 -7.68
C LYS A 174 -3.04 22.37 -7.28
N SER A 175 -3.04 22.78 -6.00
CA SER A 175 -2.24 23.91 -5.53
C SER A 175 -0.74 23.56 -5.45
N ASP A 176 0.12 24.56 -5.68
CA ASP A 176 1.58 24.39 -5.60
C ASP A 176 2.07 24.03 -4.18
N ALA A 177 1.34 24.47 -3.15
CA ALA A 177 1.64 24.14 -1.77
C ALA A 177 1.50 22.63 -1.52
N VAL A 178 0.35 22.05 -1.94
CA VAL A 178 0.08 20.61 -1.80
C VAL A 178 1.03 19.80 -2.69
N LYS A 179 1.37 20.27 -3.88
CA LYS A 179 2.28 19.55 -4.79
C LYS A 179 3.64 19.26 -4.18
N LYS A 180 4.21 20.17 -3.39
CA LYS A 180 5.47 19.93 -2.68
C LYS A 180 5.36 18.79 -1.67
N ASP A 181 4.26 18.75 -0.92
CA ASP A 181 4.01 17.69 0.06
C ASP A 181 3.75 16.34 -0.61
N LEU A 182 3.05 16.34 -1.75
CA LEU A 182 2.84 15.13 -2.56
C LEU A 182 4.17 14.55 -3.04
N ASP A 183 5.04 15.37 -3.60
CA ASP A 183 6.36 14.96 -4.09
C ASP A 183 7.25 14.48 -2.93
N PHE A 184 7.25 15.18 -1.81
CA PHE A 184 8.04 14.82 -0.63
C PHE A 184 7.62 13.47 -0.04
N ASN A 185 6.33 13.19 0.02
CA ASN A 185 5.78 11.96 0.57
C ASN A 185 5.62 10.84 -0.48
N PHE A 186 5.93 11.08 -1.74
CA PHE A 186 5.70 10.16 -2.86
C PHE A 186 4.23 9.76 -3.01
N TRP A 187 3.30 10.68 -2.70
CA TRP A 187 1.87 10.46 -2.86
C TRP A 187 1.44 10.71 -4.29
N THR A 188 0.49 9.92 -4.75
CA THR A 188 -0.06 10.03 -6.10
C THR A 188 -1.47 10.60 -6.04
N VAL A 189 -1.70 11.74 -6.68
CA VAL A 189 -3.06 12.29 -6.80
C VAL A 189 -3.89 11.40 -7.71
N GLU A 190 -4.94 10.83 -7.15
CA GLU A 190 -5.95 10.03 -7.84
C GLU A 190 -7.31 10.34 -7.21
N THR A 191 -7.93 11.43 -7.65
CA THR A 191 -9.22 11.87 -7.12
C THR A 191 -10.37 11.03 -7.65
N ILE A 192 -11.29 10.68 -6.75
CA ILE A 192 -12.58 10.07 -7.06
C ILE A 192 -13.64 10.90 -6.33
N GLY A 193 -14.52 11.56 -7.08
CA GLY A 193 -15.54 12.45 -6.53
C GLY A 193 -16.69 11.71 -5.85
N HIS A 194 -17.52 12.46 -5.14
CA HIS A 194 -18.62 11.94 -4.31
C HIS A 194 -19.59 11.00 -5.03
N ARG A 195 -19.79 11.16 -6.34
CA ARG A 195 -20.71 10.33 -7.13
C ARG A 195 -20.18 8.92 -7.40
N GLU A 196 -18.87 8.81 -7.61
CA GLU A 196 -18.21 7.56 -7.97
C GLU A 196 -17.59 6.86 -6.74
N LEU A 197 -17.31 7.63 -5.69
CA LEU A 197 -16.63 7.16 -4.49
C LEU A 197 -17.35 6.01 -3.76
N PRO A 198 -18.70 5.99 -3.63
CA PRO A 198 -19.39 4.87 -3.00
C PRO A 198 -19.12 3.53 -3.70
N ALA A 199 -19.17 3.51 -5.03
CA ALA A 199 -18.89 2.28 -5.80
C ALA A 199 -17.43 1.83 -5.68
N PHE A 200 -16.49 2.78 -5.63
CA PHE A 200 -15.09 2.49 -5.36
C PHE A 200 -14.90 1.85 -3.97
N LEU A 201 -15.50 2.43 -2.92
CA LEU A 201 -15.38 1.94 -1.56
C LEU A 201 -15.97 0.53 -1.41
N GLU A 202 -17.13 0.26 -2.00
CA GLU A 202 -17.73 -1.09 -1.98
C GLU A 202 -16.81 -2.13 -2.65
N LYS A 203 -16.19 -1.79 -3.79
CA LYS A 203 -15.24 -2.67 -4.47
C LYS A 203 -14.00 -2.96 -3.61
N GLU A 204 -13.44 -1.93 -2.96
CA GLU A 204 -12.28 -2.11 -2.07
C GLU A 204 -12.64 -2.91 -0.81
N MET A 205 -13.79 -2.64 -0.21
CA MET A 205 -14.28 -3.41 0.93
C MET A 205 -14.43 -4.90 0.60
N GLU A 206 -14.97 -5.22 -0.58
CA GLU A 206 -15.12 -6.62 -1.01
C GLU A 206 -13.75 -7.27 -1.30
N ARG A 207 -12.81 -6.52 -1.90
CA ARG A 207 -11.42 -6.99 -2.11
C ARG A 207 -10.75 -7.32 -0.77
N TYR A 208 -10.84 -6.43 0.20
CA TYR A 208 -10.26 -6.61 1.53
C TYR A 208 -10.93 -7.77 2.26
N ARG A 209 -12.26 -7.86 2.22
CA ARG A 209 -13.01 -8.94 2.86
C ARG A 209 -12.56 -10.31 2.36
N ARG A 210 -12.47 -10.51 1.05
CA ARG A 210 -12.00 -11.78 0.45
C ARG A 210 -10.61 -12.15 0.93
N THR A 211 -9.69 -11.20 0.99
CA THR A 211 -8.31 -11.46 1.43
C THR A 211 -8.26 -11.73 2.94
N LEU A 212 -9.04 -11.01 3.75
CA LEU A 212 -9.13 -11.26 5.19
C LEU A 212 -9.74 -12.63 5.52
N ILE A 213 -10.70 -13.10 4.71
CA ILE A 213 -11.22 -14.48 4.80
C ILE A 213 -10.10 -15.50 4.50
N ALA A 214 -9.33 -15.28 3.43
CA ALA A 214 -8.20 -16.14 3.08
C ALA A 214 -7.09 -16.17 4.14
N LEU A 215 -6.97 -15.09 4.93
CA LEU A 215 -6.08 -15.00 6.09
C LEU A 215 -6.67 -15.59 7.37
N GLY A 216 -7.92 -16.07 7.35
CA GLY A 216 -8.63 -16.57 8.53
C GLY A 216 -8.96 -15.50 9.59
N MET A 217 -8.92 -14.21 9.22
CA MET A 217 -9.13 -13.08 10.15
C MET A 217 -10.59 -12.66 10.28
N VAL A 218 -11.41 -13.00 9.31
CA VAL A 218 -12.88 -12.80 9.31
C VAL A 218 -13.58 -14.03 8.73
N LYS A 219 -14.89 -14.19 9.06
CA LYS A 219 -15.75 -15.28 8.57
C LYS A 219 -16.59 -14.83 7.38
#